data_81f6d69fd1bf998c173fe31cb7eacb24
#
_entry.id   81f6d69fd1bf998c173fe31cb7eacb24
#
_cell.length_a   1.000
_cell.length_b   1.000
_cell.length_c   1.000
_cell.angle_alpha   90.00
_cell.angle_beta   90.00
_cell.angle_gamma   90.00
#
_symmetry.space_group_name_H-M   'P 1'
#
loop_
_entity.id
_entity.type
_entity.pdbx_description
1 polymer ?
#
loop_
_entity_poly.entity_id
_entity_poly.type
_entity_poly.pdbx_seq_one_letter_code
_entity_poly.pdbx_strand_id
1 'polypeptide(L)'
;MKTNLFCYSATGNSLIVAKDIAAMLPETQIFSIPKIIDQDIDLNADNIGFIFPVYFSGMPRIVIDFINKLELSIDKYIFAVCTCGSLPMGTLLQVQKQLSTKGITLNAGFSIPMPGSYIIKY
;
A
#
# COMPACT_ATOMS: atom_id res chain seq x y z
N MET A 1 -9.40 11.07 12.88
CA MET A 1 -9.65 10.62 11.51
C MET A 1 -9.32 9.14 11.41
N LYS A 2 -10.17 8.40 10.75
CA LYS A 2 -10.02 6.96 10.62
C LYS A 2 -9.14 6.64 9.41
N THR A 3 -8.21 5.70 9.58
CA THR A 3 -7.27 5.28 8.53
C THR A 3 -7.34 3.76 8.35
N ASN A 4 -7.47 3.33 7.10
CA ASN A 4 -7.36 1.92 6.74
C ASN A 4 -6.07 1.73 5.94
N LEU A 5 -5.24 0.80 6.40
CA LEU A 5 -4.01 0.42 5.72
C LEU A 5 -4.20 -0.94 5.08
N PHE A 6 -4.06 -1.00 3.77
CA PHE A 6 -4.12 -2.25 3.02
C PHE A 6 -2.71 -2.67 2.68
N CYS A 7 -2.29 -3.79 3.25
CA CYS A 7 -0.90 -4.22 3.24
C CYS A 7 -0.73 -5.55 2.52
N TYR A 8 0.26 -5.62 1.65
CA TYR A 8 0.74 -6.86 1.10
C TYR A 8 2.19 -7.04 1.54
N SER A 9 2.49 -8.16 2.19
CA SER A 9 3.82 -8.40 2.71
C SER A 9 4.21 -9.84 2.48
N ALA A 10 5.15 -10.06 1.56
CA ALA A 10 5.68 -11.39 1.31
C ALA A 10 6.77 -11.78 2.31
N THR A 11 7.54 -10.79 2.79
CA THR A 11 8.70 -11.03 3.66
C THR A 11 8.53 -10.44 5.06
N GLY A 12 7.41 -9.78 5.34
CA GLY A 12 7.16 -9.13 6.62
C GLY A 12 7.56 -7.68 6.70
N ASN A 13 8.39 -7.17 5.78
CA ASN A 13 8.87 -5.78 5.85
C ASN A 13 7.74 -4.76 5.72
N SER A 14 6.83 -4.98 4.78
CA SER A 14 5.70 -4.07 4.60
C SER A 14 4.77 -4.08 5.82
N LEU A 15 4.61 -5.23 6.46
CA LEU A 15 3.80 -5.33 7.66
C LEU A 15 4.42 -4.56 8.83
N ILE A 16 5.75 -4.59 8.96
CA ILE A 16 6.44 -3.81 9.98
C ILE A 16 6.18 -2.32 9.77
N VAL A 17 6.28 -1.85 8.52
CA VAL A 17 5.99 -0.45 8.19
C VAL A 17 4.54 -0.11 8.51
N ALA A 18 3.60 -0.99 8.17
CA ALA A 18 2.19 -0.77 8.46
C ALA A 18 1.94 -0.64 9.95
N LYS A 19 2.58 -1.48 10.76
CA LYS A 19 2.46 -1.41 12.21
C LYS A 19 3.05 -0.14 12.79
N ASP A 20 4.18 0.31 12.25
CA ASP A 20 4.79 1.56 12.70
C ASP A 20 3.88 2.76 12.39
N ILE A 21 3.28 2.79 11.22
CA ILE A 21 2.33 3.85 10.87
C ILE A 21 1.11 3.79 11.79
N ALA A 22 0.57 2.61 12.02
CA ALA A 22 -0.60 2.44 12.89
C ALA A 22 -0.32 2.89 14.31
N ALA A 23 0.91 2.73 14.79
CA ALA A 23 1.29 3.17 16.12
C ALA A 23 1.29 4.70 16.25
N MET A 24 1.44 5.43 15.15
CA MET A 24 1.51 6.88 15.15
C MET A 24 0.19 7.56 14.81
N LEU A 25 -0.74 6.83 14.19
CA LEU A 25 -2.02 7.40 13.77
C LEU A 25 -3.16 6.78 14.59
N PRO A 26 -4.03 7.60 15.19
CA PRO A 26 -5.18 7.06 15.91
C PRO A 26 -6.20 6.45 14.95
N GLU A 27 -6.99 5.52 15.45
CA GLU A 27 -8.08 4.90 14.71
C GLU A 27 -7.61 4.24 13.40
N THR A 28 -6.46 3.58 13.44
CA THR A 28 -5.90 2.94 12.26
C THR A 28 -6.11 1.43 12.33
N GLN A 29 -6.59 0.87 11.23
CA GLN A 29 -6.73 -0.57 11.06
C GLN A 29 -5.84 -1.05 9.93
N ILE A 30 -5.28 -2.24 10.10
CA ILE A 30 -4.41 -2.88 9.10
C ILE A 30 -5.14 -4.09 8.53
N PHE A 31 -5.22 -4.15 7.21
CA PHE A 31 -5.84 -5.27 6.50
C PHE A 31 -4.79 -5.94 5.61
N SER A 32 -4.79 -7.26 5.60
CA SER A 32 -3.94 -8.03 4.70
C SER A 32 -4.66 -8.19 3.36
N ILE A 33 -4.06 -7.65 2.29
CA ILE A 33 -4.67 -7.73 0.96
C ILE A 33 -5.00 -9.17 0.55
N PRO A 34 -4.07 -10.15 0.69
CA PRO A 34 -4.41 -11.52 0.30
C PRO A 34 -5.59 -12.12 1.06
N LYS A 35 -5.80 -11.68 2.27
CA LYS A 35 -6.90 -12.22 3.10
C LYS A 35 -8.25 -11.65 2.75
N ILE A 36 -8.30 -10.44 2.20
CA ILE A 36 -9.57 -9.74 1.99
C ILE A 36 -9.90 -9.49 0.53
N ILE A 37 -9.00 -9.84 -0.42
CA ILE A 37 -9.19 -9.47 -1.82
C ILE A 37 -10.46 -10.05 -2.42
N ASP A 38 -10.93 -11.18 -1.93
CA ASP A 38 -12.15 -11.83 -2.41
C ASP A 38 -13.39 -11.47 -1.60
N GLN A 39 -13.26 -10.55 -0.65
CA GLN A 39 -14.35 -10.13 0.21
C GLN A 39 -14.86 -8.75 -0.17
N ASP A 40 -16.01 -8.39 0.34
CA ASP A 40 -16.48 -7.01 0.28
C ASP A 40 -15.61 -6.16 1.19
N ILE A 41 -15.11 -5.06 0.66
CA ILE A 41 -14.13 -4.23 1.36
C ILE A 41 -14.78 -2.98 1.89
N ASP A 42 -14.67 -2.77 3.20
CA ASP A 42 -15.16 -1.57 3.85
C ASP A 42 -14.15 -0.43 3.63
N LEU A 43 -14.60 0.58 2.90
CA LEU A 43 -13.78 1.77 2.62
C LEU A 43 -14.23 2.97 3.47
N ASN A 44 -14.93 2.72 4.56
CA ASN A 44 -15.43 3.78 5.43
C ASN A 44 -14.30 4.32 6.33
N ALA A 45 -13.36 5.02 5.71
CA ALA A 45 -12.26 5.67 6.38
C ALA A 45 -11.93 6.96 5.65
N ASP A 46 -11.37 7.93 6.36
CA ASP A 46 -10.95 9.20 5.76
C ASP A 46 -9.68 9.06 4.96
N ASN A 47 -8.77 8.23 5.45
CA ASN A 47 -7.47 7.99 4.84
C ASN A 47 -7.35 6.53 4.44
N ILE A 48 -6.80 6.30 3.25
CA ILE A 48 -6.59 4.95 2.74
C ILE A 48 -5.14 4.84 2.28
N GLY A 49 -4.41 3.90 2.85
CA GLY A 49 -3.02 3.67 2.52
C GLY A 49 -2.79 2.28 1.95
N PHE A 50 -1.93 2.20 0.94
CA PHE A 50 -1.50 0.94 0.35
C PHE A 50 -0.03 0.76 0.67
N ILE A 51 0.34 -0.38 1.27
CA ILE A 51 1.71 -0.66 1.68
C ILE A 51 2.15 -1.99 1.08
N PHE A 52 3.22 -1.98 0.30
CA PHE A 52 3.64 -3.17 -0.43
C PHE A 52 5.12 -3.08 -0.80
N PRO A 53 5.76 -4.24 -1.06
CA PRO A 53 7.14 -4.25 -1.52
C PRO A 53 7.24 -3.99 -3.01
N VAL A 54 8.38 -3.44 -3.43
CA VAL A 54 8.69 -3.27 -4.84
C VAL A 54 9.46 -4.48 -5.34
N TYR A 55 8.98 -5.09 -6.42
CA TYR A 55 9.65 -6.15 -7.14
C TYR A 55 10.28 -5.60 -8.42
N PHE A 56 10.97 -6.46 -9.18
CA PHE A 56 11.61 -6.06 -10.44
C PHE A 56 10.63 -5.41 -11.41
N SER A 57 9.41 -5.90 -11.45
CA SER A 57 8.38 -5.36 -12.34
C SER A 57 7.58 -4.22 -11.71
N GLY A 58 7.96 -3.76 -10.52
CA GLY A 58 7.25 -2.70 -9.82
C GLY A 58 6.22 -3.23 -8.86
N MET A 59 4.96 -2.81 -9.03
CA MET A 59 3.88 -3.22 -8.15
C MET A 59 3.60 -4.72 -8.25
N PRO A 60 3.43 -5.40 -7.10
CA PRO A 60 2.94 -6.78 -7.12
C PRO A 60 1.57 -6.87 -7.79
N ARG A 61 1.36 -7.93 -8.56
CA ARG A 61 0.11 -8.10 -9.31
C ARG A 61 -1.12 -8.09 -8.40
N ILE A 62 -1.00 -8.71 -7.23
CA ILE A 62 -2.13 -8.76 -6.29
C ILE A 62 -2.55 -7.37 -5.83
N VAL A 63 -1.59 -6.44 -5.71
CA VAL A 63 -1.90 -5.06 -5.32
C VAL A 63 -2.63 -4.34 -6.44
N ILE A 64 -2.20 -4.55 -7.69
CA ILE A 64 -2.87 -3.99 -8.86
C ILE A 64 -4.33 -4.48 -8.91
N ASP A 65 -4.51 -5.80 -8.77
CA ASP A 65 -5.84 -6.39 -8.81
C ASP A 65 -6.72 -5.87 -7.68
N PHE A 66 -6.14 -5.68 -6.50
CA PHE A 66 -6.86 -5.16 -5.36
C PHE A 66 -7.34 -3.73 -5.60
N ILE A 67 -6.45 -2.86 -6.08
CA ILE A 67 -6.82 -1.47 -6.37
C ILE A 67 -7.90 -1.41 -7.44
N ASN A 68 -7.79 -2.25 -8.47
CA ASN A 68 -8.80 -2.30 -9.53
C ASN A 68 -10.19 -2.65 -9.01
N LYS A 69 -10.25 -3.45 -7.98
CA LYS A 69 -11.50 -3.91 -7.38
C LYS A 69 -12.17 -2.83 -6.54
N LEU A 70 -11.39 -1.91 -5.96
CA LEU A 70 -11.92 -0.95 -5.00
C LEU A 70 -12.76 0.15 -5.68
N GLU A 71 -13.84 0.54 -5.02
CA GLU A 71 -14.66 1.68 -5.42
C GLU A 71 -14.29 2.88 -4.55
N LEU A 72 -13.19 3.54 -4.91
CA LEU A 72 -12.67 4.67 -4.16
C LEU A 72 -13.39 5.95 -4.56
N SER A 73 -13.63 6.83 -3.59
CA SER A 73 -14.19 8.15 -3.86
C SER A 73 -13.13 9.23 -3.75
N ILE A 74 -13.36 10.34 -4.46
CA ILE A 74 -12.36 11.41 -4.57
C ILE A 74 -12.18 12.20 -3.27
N ASP A 75 -13.06 12.03 -2.30
CA ASP A 75 -12.98 12.73 -1.01
C ASP A 75 -12.05 12.04 -0.02
N LYS A 76 -11.48 10.90 -0.39
CA LYS A 76 -10.54 10.19 0.48
C LYS A 76 -9.12 10.70 0.28
N TYR A 77 -8.35 10.72 1.36
CA TYR A 77 -6.90 10.94 1.26
C TYR A 77 -6.24 9.59 1.00
N ILE A 78 -5.59 9.47 -0.13
CA ILE A 78 -5.03 8.20 -0.57
C ILE A 78 -3.52 8.31 -0.68
N PHE A 79 -2.82 7.40 -0.02
CA PHE A 79 -1.37 7.37 -0.05
C PHE A 79 -0.85 5.96 -0.27
N ALA A 80 0.40 5.87 -0.68
CA ALA A 80 1.07 4.60 -0.89
C ALA A 80 2.45 4.64 -0.28
N VAL A 81 2.85 3.52 0.31
CA VAL A 81 4.19 3.35 0.88
C VAL A 81 4.77 2.08 0.29
N CYS A 82 5.87 2.19 -0.44
CA CYS A 82 6.53 1.03 -0.97
C CYS A 82 7.84 0.78 -0.21
N THR A 83 8.09 -0.49 0.12
CA THR A 83 9.36 -0.91 0.68
C THR A 83 10.22 -1.45 -0.44
N CYS A 84 11.49 -1.07 -0.47
CA CYS A 84 12.36 -1.45 -1.56
C CYS A 84 13.80 -1.63 -1.08
N GLY A 85 14.51 -2.54 -1.74
CA GLY A 85 15.94 -2.73 -1.46
C GLY A 85 16.83 -1.77 -2.23
N SER A 86 16.25 -1.07 -3.22
CA SER A 86 16.95 -0.11 -4.06
C SER A 86 15.97 0.97 -4.45
N LEU A 87 16.28 1.74 -5.51
CA LEU A 87 15.39 2.81 -5.97
C LEU A 87 14.04 2.23 -6.40
N PRO A 88 12.93 2.93 -6.13
CA PRO A 88 11.58 2.43 -6.44
C PRO A 88 11.24 2.37 -7.93
N MET A 89 12.08 2.91 -8.81
CA MET A 89 11.98 2.75 -10.26
C MET A 89 10.60 3.07 -10.84
N GLY A 90 9.99 4.14 -10.36
CA GLY A 90 8.71 4.58 -10.92
C GLY A 90 7.49 3.84 -10.38
N THR A 91 7.66 3.04 -9.33
CA THR A 91 6.53 2.30 -8.76
C THR A 91 5.40 3.21 -8.30
N LEU A 92 5.74 4.36 -7.69
CA LEU A 92 4.70 5.31 -7.26
C LEU A 92 3.96 5.89 -8.44
N LEU A 93 4.62 6.06 -9.60
CA LEU A 93 3.94 6.45 -10.82
C LEU A 93 2.98 5.36 -11.31
N GLN A 94 3.33 4.10 -11.13
CA GLN A 94 2.42 3.00 -11.45
C GLN A 94 1.16 3.06 -10.60
N VAL A 95 1.32 3.33 -9.30
CA VAL A 95 0.17 3.49 -8.40
C VAL A 95 -0.72 4.64 -8.88
N GLN A 96 -0.11 5.78 -9.21
CA GLN A 96 -0.86 6.94 -9.70
C GLN A 96 -1.60 6.60 -10.98
N LYS A 97 -0.97 5.92 -11.91
CA LYS A 97 -1.62 5.50 -13.16
C LYS A 97 -2.80 4.57 -12.89
N GLN A 98 -2.62 3.62 -11.98
CA GLN A 98 -3.67 2.68 -11.64
C GLN A 98 -4.88 3.39 -11.03
N LEU A 99 -4.64 4.35 -10.15
CA LEU A 99 -5.70 5.15 -9.55
C LEU A 99 -6.35 6.07 -10.58
N SER A 100 -5.56 6.61 -11.51
CA SER A 100 -6.07 7.52 -12.55
C SER A 100 -7.12 6.85 -13.44
N THR A 101 -7.00 5.55 -13.67
CA THR A 101 -8.02 4.82 -14.45
C THR A 101 -9.38 4.85 -13.76
N LYS A 102 -9.42 5.14 -12.48
CA LYS A 102 -10.62 5.22 -11.66
C LYS A 102 -11.01 6.67 -11.35
N GLY A 103 -10.31 7.64 -11.91
CA GLY A 103 -10.56 9.06 -11.62
C GLY A 103 -10.04 9.50 -10.25
N ILE A 104 -9.12 8.77 -9.68
CA ILE A 104 -8.61 9.01 -8.32
C ILE A 104 -7.17 9.48 -8.39
N THR A 105 -6.81 10.42 -7.53
CA THR A 105 -5.45 10.96 -7.42
C THR A 105 -4.75 10.40 -6.21
N LEU A 106 -3.49 9.97 -6.39
CA LEU A 106 -2.62 9.62 -5.27
C LEU A 106 -2.18 10.90 -4.58
N ASN A 107 -2.55 11.08 -3.33
CA ASN A 107 -2.27 12.32 -2.60
C ASN A 107 -0.84 12.37 -2.06
N ALA A 108 -0.27 11.22 -1.71
CA ALA A 108 1.11 11.14 -1.24
C ALA A 108 1.68 9.76 -1.53
N GLY A 109 2.98 9.72 -1.75
CA GLY A 109 3.70 8.48 -1.98
C GLY A 109 5.04 8.52 -1.27
N PHE A 110 5.40 7.40 -0.64
CA PHE A 110 6.65 7.28 0.12
C PHE A 110 7.35 6.00 -0.27
N SER A 111 8.68 6.05 -0.33
CA SER A 111 9.48 4.84 -0.48
C SER A 111 10.38 4.70 0.73
N ILE A 112 10.40 3.51 1.32
CA ILE A 112 11.21 3.23 2.48
C ILE A 112 12.25 2.19 2.07
N PRO A 113 13.54 2.56 2.01
CA PRO A 113 14.56 1.60 1.67
C PRO A 113 14.70 0.55 2.78
N MET A 114 14.63 -0.70 2.38
CA MET A 114 14.89 -1.83 3.26
C MET A 114 16.15 -2.49 2.75
N PRO A 115 17.26 -2.40 3.45
CA PRO A 115 18.50 -2.99 2.97
C PRO A 115 18.32 -4.48 2.69
N GLY A 116 18.76 -4.92 1.53
CA GLY A 116 18.64 -6.33 1.14
C GLY A 116 19.31 -7.26 2.12
N SER A 117 20.34 -6.79 2.82
CA SER A 117 21.02 -7.56 3.84
C SER A 117 20.10 -7.97 4.98
N TYR A 118 19.04 -7.23 5.23
CA TYR A 118 18.06 -7.64 6.23
C TYR A 118 17.30 -8.88 5.80
N ILE A 119 17.06 -8.99 4.53
CA ILE A 119 16.33 -10.12 3.97
C ILE A 119 17.23 -11.35 3.91
N ILE A 120 18.48 -11.15 3.54
CA ILE A 120 19.42 -12.23 3.31
C ILE A 120 19.86 -12.90 4.61
N LYS A 121 19.87 -12.16 5.70
CA LYS A 121 20.35 -12.68 6.99
C LYS A 121 19.39 -13.65 7.65
N TYR A 122 18.25 -13.80 7.10
CA TYR A 122 17.26 -14.73 7.62
C TYR A 122 17.23 -16.01 6.81
#